data_69b1bf752414fb31b48b3846f6003366
#
_entry.id   69b1bf752414fb31b48b3846f6003366
#
_cell.length_a   1.000
_cell.length_b   1.000
_cell.length_c   1.000
_cell.angle_alpha   90.00
_cell.angle_beta   90.00
_cell.angle_gamma   90.00
#
_symmetry.space_group_name_H-M   'P 1'
#
loop_
_entity.id
_entity.type
_entity.pdbx_description
1 polymer ?
#
loop_
_entity_poly.entity_id
_entity_poly.type
_entity_poly.pdbx_seq_one_letter_code
_entity_poly.pdbx_strand_id
1 'polypeptide(L)'
;QHEKWNDVAAFDAYDLLRGSGTAAESYAKAVCLTEQGVEESRLIGSVFRLLNVKVARVIASPSCRAKETAQYAFGRIDGIDNSLLHRTAIPPEQWDGFAAQLRSLILSIDVQPGTNVVLSGHGRRLGDDGDRVIDVDETQDVDGRDETGFVVLERVEGKVIARHKFTSFKNFVNAILEVPLT
;
A
#
# COMPACT_ATOMS: atom_id res chain seq x y z
N GLN A 1 0.26 -10.86 -7.35
CA GLN A 1 0.84 -11.32 -6.08
C GLN A 1 2.25 -10.77 -6.02
N HIS A 2 2.55 -10.08 -4.95
CA HIS A 2 3.92 -9.93 -4.53
C HIS A 2 4.50 -11.33 -4.43
N GLU A 3 5.76 -11.49 -4.72
CA GLU A 3 6.45 -12.75 -4.46
C GLU A 3 6.02 -13.22 -3.08
N LYS A 4 5.15 -14.22 -3.06
CA LYS A 4 4.70 -14.74 -1.78
C LYS A 4 5.94 -15.25 -1.09
N TRP A 5 6.09 -14.90 0.12
CA TRP A 5 7.00 -15.48 1.11
C TRP A 5 6.91 -17.02 1.20
N ASN A 6 6.24 -17.64 0.24
CA ASN A 6 6.12 -19.08 0.01
C ASN A 6 7.29 -19.66 -0.78
N ASP A 7 8.16 -18.82 -1.34
CA ASP A 7 9.45 -19.29 -1.79
C ASP A 7 10.35 -19.44 -0.55
N VAL A 8 10.46 -20.66 -0.06
CA VAL A 8 11.27 -21.03 1.11
C VAL A 8 12.70 -20.51 0.98
N ALA A 9 13.25 -20.50 -0.23
CA ALA A 9 14.59 -19.99 -0.50
C ALA A 9 14.69 -18.47 -0.33
N ALA A 10 13.67 -17.71 -0.74
CA ALA A 10 13.64 -16.28 -0.54
C ALA A 10 13.43 -15.92 0.95
N PHE A 11 12.67 -16.73 1.67
CA PHE A 11 12.47 -16.57 3.11
C PHE A 11 13.75 -16.86 3.90
N ASP A 12 14.47 -17.92 3.58
CA ASP A 12 15.75 -18.27 4.21
C ASP A 12 16.80 -17.19 3.95
N ALA A 13 16.86 -16.66 2.73
CA ALA A 13 17.75 -15.55 2.39
C ALA A 13 17.38 -14.28 3.17
N TYR A 14 16.10 -14.02 3.37
CA TYR A 14 15.61 -12.88 4.15
C TYR A 14 15.99 -13.00 5.63
N ASP A 15 15.81 -14.16 6.24
CA ASP A 15 16.17 -14.38 7.65
C ASP A 15 17.69 -14.34 7.87
N LEU A 16 18.47 -14.88 6.95
CA LEU A 16 19.92 -14.75 6.94
C LEU A 16 20.39 -13.29 6.84
N LEU A 17 19.77 -12.51 5.96
CA LEU A 17 20.07 -11.11 5.76
C LEU A 17 19.56 -10.24 6.91
N ARG A 18 18.42 -10.59 7.51
CA ARG A 18 17.87 -9.93 8.69
C ARG A 18 18.79 -10.09 9.90
N GLY A 19 19.41 -11.26 10.06
CA GLY A 19 20.40 -11.51 11.11
C GLY A 19 21.69 -10.67 10.96
N SER A 20 21.99 -10.15 9.77
CA SER A 20 23.18 -9.33 9.47
C SER A 20 22.93 -7.80 9.59
N GLY A 21 21.74 -7.36 9.97
CA GLY A 21 21.38 -5.97 10.28
C GLY A 21 21.19 -5.06 9.06
N THR A 22 22.20 -4.86 8.22
CA THR A 22 22.15 -3.92 7.09
C THR A 22 21.58 -4.52 5.80
N ALA A 23 21.65 -5.83 5.66
CA ALA A 23 21.23 -6.52 4.44
C ALA A 23 19.71 -6.67 4.31
N ALA A 24 18.96 -6.70 5.43
CA ALA A 24 17.51 -6.84 5.43
C ALA A 24 16.80 -5.64 4.77
N GLU A 25 17.29 -4.42 4.98
CA GLU A 25 16.74 -3.23 4.36
C GLU A 25 16.92 -3.26 2.83
N SER A 26 18.11 -3.61 2.37
CA SER A 26 18.43 -3.71 0.94
C SER A 26 17.61 -4.79 0.26
N TYR A 27 17.43 -5.94 0.90
CA TYR A 27 16.61 -7.04 0.38
C TYR A 27 15.13 -6.64 0.28
N ALA A 28 14.55 -6.10 1.35
CA ALA A 28 13.15 -5.67 1.36
C ALA A 28 12.86 -4.59 0.31
N LYS A 29 13.86 -3.77 -0.05
CA LYS A 29 13.76 -2.79 -1.13
C LYS A 29 13.94 -3.42 -2.52
N ALA A 30 14.74 -4.47 -2.65
CA ALA A 30 15.11 -5.07 -3.93
C ALA A 30 14.10 -6.09 -4.45
N VAL A 31 13.28 -6.70 -3.59
CA VAL A 31 12.28 -7.70 -4.02
C VAL A 31 11.23 -7.04 -4.92
N CYS A 32 11.13 -7.57 -6.13
CA CYS A 32 10.23 -7.09 -7.19
C CYS A 32 8.98 -7.99 -7.30
N LEU A 33 8.08 -7.67 -8.22
CA LEU A 33 6.89 -8.47 -8.47
C LEU A 33 7.26 -9.76 -9.21
N THR A 34 6.49 -10.83 -8.95
CA THR A 34 6.43 -11.99 -9.83
C THR A 34 5.67 -11.66 -11.11
N GLU A 35 5.74 -12.53 -12.12
CA GLU A 35 4.93 -12.39 -13.34
C GLU A 35 3.45 -12.24 -13.01
N GLN A 36 2.94 -13.07 -12.07
CA GLN A 36 1.57 -12.97 -11.59
C GLN A 36 1.29 -11.61 -10.95
N GLY A 37 2.20 -11.08 -10.13
CA GLY A 37 2.05 -9.76 -9.52
C GLY A 37 2.02 -8.62 -10.55
N VAL A 38 2.75 -8.75 -11.64
CA VAL A 38 2.70 -7.82 -12.78
C VAL A 38 1.33 -7.86 -13.45
N GLU A 39 0.79 -9.06 -13.72
CA GLU A 39 -0.52 -9.22 -14.34
C GLU A 39 -1.64 -8.66 -13.46
N GLU A 40 -1.62 -8.98 -12.17
CA GLU A 40 -2.58 -8.44 -11.20
C GLU A 40 -2.51 -6.90 -11.12
N SER A 41 -1.31 -6.34 -11.15
CA SER A 41 -1.12 -4.88 -11.16
C SER A 41 -1.74 -4.24 -12.41
N ARG A 42 -1.54 -4.83 -13.58
CA ARG A 42 -2.17 -4.37 -14.84
C ARG A 42 -3.70 -4.46 -14.77
N LEU A 43 -4.22 -5.53 -14.17
CA LEU A 43 -5.66 -5.72 -13.99
C LEU A 43 -6.25 -4.66 -13.05
N ILE A 44 -5.58 -4.35 -11.94
CA ILE A 44 -5.96 -3.24 -11.05
C ILE A 44 -6.11 -1.94 -11.84
N GLY A 45 -5.11 -1.56 -12.61
CA GLY A 45 -5.17 -0.35 -13.43
C GLY A 45 -6.27 -0.36 -14.47
N SER A 46 -6.56 -1.52 -15.05
CA SER A 46 -7.64 -1.67 -16.03
C SER A 46 -9.01 -1.48 -15.39
N VAL A 47 -9.24 -2.02 -14.20
CA VAL A 47 -10.50 -1.83 -13.46
C VAL A 47 -10.66 -0.37 -13.02
N PHE A 48 -9.62 0.29 -12.55
CA PHE A 48 -9.69 1.72 -12.22
C PHE A 48 -10.08 2.57 -13.43
N ARG A 49 -9.53 2.27 -14.61
CA ARG A 49 -9.93 2.95 -15.87
C ARG A 49 -11.35 2.65 -16.27
N LEU A 50 -11.78 1.38 -16.19
CA LEU A 50 -13.14 0.96 -16.52
C LEU A 50 -14.18 1.68 -15.65
N LEU A 51 -13.88 1.86 -14.37
CA LEU A 51 -14.73 2.56 -13.41
C LEU A 51 -14.58 4.08 -13.47
N ASN A 52 -13.79 4.59 -14.42
CA ASN A 52 -13.50 6.02 -14.53
C ASN A 52 -12.96 6.66 -13.24
N VAL A 53 -12.22 5.90 -12.44
CA VAL A 53 -11.53 6.41 -11.24
C VAL A 53 -10.37 7.27 -11.68
N LYS A 54 -10.52 8.59 -11.55
CA LYS A 54 -9.47 9.54 -11.94
C LYS A 54 -8.34 9.55 -10.91
N VAL A 55 -7.14 9.13 -11.33
CA VAL A 55 -5.93 9.17 -10.51
C VAL A 55 -5.07 10.34 -10.97
N ALA A 56 -4.97 11.37 -10.13
CA ALA A 56 -4.18 12.58 -10.43
C ALA A 56 -2.70 12.40 -10.08
N ARG A 57 -2.39 11.60 -9.06
CA ARG A 57 -1.02 11.40 -8.58
C ARG A 57 -0.81 10.00 -8.03
N VAL A 58 0.39 9.47 -8.25
CA VAL A 58 0.82 8.16 -7.74
C VAL A 58 2.13 8.33 -6.98
N ILE A 59 2.13 8.01 -5.70
CA ILE A 59 3.32 8.04 -4.83
C ILE A 59 3.62 6.61 -4.41
N ALA A 60 4.86 6.19 -4.54
CA ALA A 60 5.26 4.82 -4.23
C ALA A 60 6.30 4.76 -3.11
N SER A 61 6.29 3.64 -2.40
CA SER A 61 7.42 3.21 -1.58
C SER A 61 8.69 3.07 -2.44
N PRO A 62 9.88 3.28 -1.91
CA PRO A 62 11.14 3.03 -2.65
C PRO A 62 11.39 1.56 -2.95
N SER A 63 10.60 0.62 -2.41
CA SER A 63 10.74 -0.82 -2.70
C SER A 63 10.38 -1.15 -4.15
N CYS A 64 11.10 -2.13 -4.73
CA CYS A 64 10.90 -2.53 -6.12
C CYS A 64 9.45 -2.90 -6.40
N ARG A 65 8.87 -3.83 -5.62
CA ARG A 65 7.49 -4.30 -5.83
C ARG A 65 6.43 -3.21 -5.76
N ALA A 66 6.58 -2.22 -4.87
CA ALA A 66 5.61 -1.12 -4.78
C ALA A 66 5.73 -0.15 -5.98
N LYS A 67 6.95 0.10 -6.45
CA LYS A 67 7.19 0.88 -7.67
C LYS A 67 6.63 0.16 -8.90
N GLU A 68 6.88 -1.12 -9.02
CA GLU A 68 6.35 -1.92 -10.13
C GLU A 68 4.82 -1.99 -10.10
N THR A 69 4.19 -2.20 -8.93
CA THR A 69 2.73 -2.12 -8.80
C THR A 69 2.20 -0.78 -9.32
N ALA A 70 2.79 0.34 -8.88
CA ALA A 70 2.40 1.67 -9.33
C ALA A 70 2.60 1.84 -10.85
N GLN A 71 3.74 1.41 -11.37
CA GLN A 71 4.07 1.54 -12.79
C GLN A 71 3.16 0.69 -13.67
N TYR A 72 2.91 -0.57 -13.31
CA TYR A 72 2.07 -1.47 -14.12
C TYR A 72 0.58 -1.15 -14.02
N ALA A 73 0.10 -0.70 -12.86
CA ALA A 73 -1.30 -0.32 -12.69
C ALA A 73 -1.61 1.05 -13.32
N PHE A 74 -0.79 2.05 -13.07
CA PHE A 74 -1.11 3.44 -13.38
C PHE A 74 -0.21 4.07 -14.46
N GLY A 75 0.83 3.37 -14.91
CA GLY A 75 1.75 3.83 -15.96
C GLY A 75 2.69 4.95 -15.51
N ARG A 76 2.70 5.33 -14.22
CA ARG A 76 3.44 6.48 -13.69
C ARG A 76 3.78 6.33 -12.21
N ILE A 77 4.83 7.02 -11.80
CA ILE A 77 5.19 7.28 -10.41
C ILE A 77 5.56 8.75 -10.33
N ASP A 78 4.81 9.54 -9.57
CA ASP A 78 4.99 10.99 -9.46
C ASP A 78 5.82 11.38 -8.23
N GLY A 79 6.08 10.43 -7.34
CA GLY A 79 6.91 10.63 -6.16
C GLY A 79 7.25 9.32 -5.47
N ILE A 80 8.35 9.37 -4.72
CA ILE A 80 8.79 8.27 -3.85
C ILE A 80 8.80 8.81 -2.42
N ASP A 81 8.23 8.04 -1.49
CA ASP A 81 8.21 8.43 -0.08
C ASP A 81 8.59 7.26 0.83
N ASN A 82 9.54 7.53 1.73
CA ASN A 82 10.06 6.52 2.67
C ASN A 82 9.02 6.11 3.72
N SER A 83 8.05 6.97 4.04
CA SER A 83 6.98 6.62 4.97
C SER A 83 6.07 5.48 4.47
N LEU A 84 6.17 5.11 3.20
CA LEU A 84 5.48 3.98 2.59
C LEU A 84 6.28 2.67 2.65
N LEU A 85 7.50 2.65 3.23
CA LEU A 85 8.29 1.43 3.39
C LEU A 85 7.60 0.44 4.34
N HIS A 86 7.87 -0.85 4.14
CA HIS A 86 7.51 -1.87 5.10
C HIS A 86 8.34 -1.72 6.39
N ARG A 87 7.73 -1.95 7.56
CA ARG A 87 8.39 -1.80 8.86
C ARG A 87 9.68 -2.62 8.98
N THR A 88 9.73 -3.82 8.36
CA THR A 88 10.93 -4.66 8.37
C THR A 88 12.10 -4.08 7.56
N ALA A 89 11.83 -3.10 6.69
CA ALA A 89 12.87 -2.39 5.94
C ALA A 89 13.43 -1.18 6.67
N ILE A 90 13.06 -0.98 7.94
CA ILE A 90 13.42 0.18 8.76
C ILE A 90 14.06 -0.36 10.03
N PRO A 91 15.20 0.20 10.44
CA PRO A 91 15.83 -0.15 11.72
C PRO A 91 14.84 0.05 12.89
N PRO A 92 14.83 -0.86 13.88
CA PRO A 92 13.89 -0.79 15.01
C PRO A 92 13.90 0.54 15.75
N GLU A 93 15.04 1.19 15.84
CA GLU A 93 15.22 2.50 16.49
C GLU A 93 14.52 3.64 15.74
N GLN A 94 14.10 3.42 14.50
CA GLN A 94 13.38 4.41 13.68
C GLN A 94 11.88 4.13 13.59
N TRP A 95 11.37 3.13 14.31
CA TRP A 95 9.94 2.79 14.25
C TRP A 95 9.06 3.84 14.90
N ASP A 96 9.57 4.50 15.93
CA ASP A 96 8.86 5.57 16.58
C ASP A 96 8.65 6.75 15.62
N GLY A 97 7.43 7.21 15.53
CA GLY A 97 7.06 8.30 14.63
C GLY A 97 6.86 7.93 13.15
N PHE A 98 7.06 6.66 12.77
CA PHE A 98 6.91 6.23 11.39
C PHE A 98 5.45 6.27 10.91
N ALA A 99 4.48 5.97 11.77
CA ALA A 99 3.06 6.16 11.47
C ALA A 99 2.71 7.65 11.38
N ALA A 100 3.29 8.47 12.22
CA ALA A 100 3.14 9.93 12.17
C ALA A 100 3.65 10.52 10.85
N GLN A 101 4.76 9.98 10.31
CA GLN A 101 5.28 10.40 8.99
C GLN A 101 4.29 10.05 7.86
N LEU A 102 3.74 8.82 7.85
CA LEU A 102 2.74 8.46 6.86
C LEU A 102 1.47 9.30 6.99
N ARG A 103 1.01 9.54 8.23
CA ARG A 103 -0.12 10.43 8.49
C ARG A 103 0.16 11.85 7.96
N SER A 104 1.35 12.38 8.24
CA SER A 104 1.78 13.70 7.75
C SER A 104 1.80 13.75 6.21
N LEU A 105 2.33 12.71 5.56
CA LEU A 105 2.27 12.59 4.10
C LEU A 105 0.81 12.66 3.62
N ILE A 106 -0.09 11.81 4.16
CA ILE A 106 -1.49 11.79 3.74
C ILE A 106 -2.16 13.16 3.91
N LEU A 107 -1.90 13.84 5.03
CA LEU A 107 -2.49 15.15 5.31
C LEU A 107 -1.93 16.26 4.43
N SER A 108 -0.68 16.17 3.98
CA SER A 108 0.00 17.18 3.17
C SER A 108 -0.28 17.09 1.66
N ILE A 109 -0.77 15.95 1.16
CA ILE A 109 -1.01 15.76 -0.27
C ILE A 109 -2.12 16.69 -0.74
N ASP A 110 -1.86 17.47 -1.79
CA ASP A 110 -2.92 18.18 -2.49
C ASP A 110 -3.71 17.21 -3.37
N VAL A 111 -5.03 17.08 -3.11
CA VAL A 111 -5.94 16.24 -3.88
C VAL A 111 -6.95 17.15 -4.58
N GLN A 112 -6.88 17.21 -5.88
CA GLN A 112 -7.78 18.01 -6.69
C GLN A 112 -9.22 17.45 -6.64
N PRO A 113 -10.25 18.28 -6.60
CA PRO A 113 -11.64 17.83 -6.58
C PRO A 113 -11.96 16.85 -7.71
N GLY A 114 -12.65 15.76 -7.37
CA GLY A 114 -13.03 14.70 -8.32
C GLY A 114 -11.88 13.80 -8.77
N THR A 115 -10.73 13.85 -8.10
CA THR A 115 -9.60 12.99 -8.37
C THR A 115 -9.15 12.22 -7.12
N ASN A 116 -8.29 11.24 -7.31
CA ASN A 116 -7.69 10.44 -6.25
C ASN A 116 -6.17 10.51 -6.32
N VAL A 117 -5.51 10.28 -5.19
CA VAL A 117 -4.09 10.03 -5.10
C VAL A 117 -3.87 8.59 -4.64
N VAL A 118 -3.03 7.87 -5.34
CA VAL A 118 -2.66 6.49 -4.99
C VAL A 118 -1.36 6.49 -4.21
N LEU A 119 -1.36 5.80 -3.08
CA LEU A 119 -0.18 5.50 -2.30
C LEU A 119 0.13 4.00 -2.45
N SER A 120 1.15 3.68 -3.21
CA SER A 120 1.60 2.30 -3.40
C SER A 120 2.65 1.95 -2.36
N GLY A 121 2.29 1.11 -1.41
CA GLY A 121 3.15 0.74 -0.29
C GLY A 121 2.96 -0.72 0.12
N HIS A 122 3.07 -0.96 1.41
CA HIS A 122 2.98 -2.29 1.99
C HIS A 122 1.82 -2.38 2.98
N GLY A 123 1.36 -3.64 3.22
CA GLY A 123 0.40 -3.93 4.27
C GLY A 123 0.92 -3.40 5.61
N ARG A 124 0.17 -2.51 6.20
CA ARG A 124 0.45 -1.89 7.49
C ARG A 124 -0.76 -1.99 8.38
N ARG A 125 -0.49 -2.07 9.66
CA ARG A 125 -1.50 -1.74 10.64
C ARG A 125 -1.69 -0.21 10.61
N LEU A 126 -2.85 0.21 10.18
CA LEU A 126 -3.21 1.62 10.10
C LEU A 126 -3.85 2.11 11.40
N GLY A 127 -4.29 1.18 12.25
CA GLY A 127 -5.06 1.43 13.46
C GLY A 127 -4.41 0.97 14.78
N ASP A 128 -3.12 0.63 14.81
CA ASP A 128 -2.46 0.12 16.03
C ASP A 128 -2.45 1.14 17.18
N ASP A 129 -2.61 0.63 18.40
CA ASP A 129 -2.59 1.40 19.64
C ASP A 129 -1.24 2.09 19.83
N GLY A 130 -1.25 3.41 19.72
CA GLY A 130 -0.09 4.27 19.95
C GLY A 130 0.45 5.00 18.72
N ASP A 131 0.36 4.42 17.52
CA ASP A 131 0.93 4.98 16.29
C ASP A 131 -0.12 4.96 15.16
N ARG A 132 -1.26 5.62 15.35
CA ARG A 132 -2.38 5.60 14.40
C ARG A 132 -2.13 6.49 13.19
N VAL A 133 -2.18 5.89 12.00
CA VAL A 133 -2.20 6.64 10.73
C VAL A 133 -3.58 7.25 10.48
N ILE A 134 -4.64 6.53 10.88
CA ILE A 134 -6.03 6.92 10.65
C ILE A 134 -6.74 7.21 11.97
N ASP A 135 -7.69 8.13 11.89
CA ASP A 135 -8.62 8.41 12.99
C ASP A 135 -9.77 7.38 12.89
N VAL A 136 -9.62 6.25 13.58
CA VAL A 136 -10.58 5.15 13.53
C VAL A 136 -11.71 5.42 14.52
N ASP A 137 -12.92 5.20 14.07
CA ASP A 137 -14.01 4.72 14.93
C ASP A 137 -13.65 3.29 15.34
N GLU A 138 -13.66 2.96 16.64
CA GLU A 138 -13.22 1.68 17.22
C GLU A 138 -13.90 0.45 16.62
N THR A 139 -14.89 0.65 15.76
CA THR A 139 -15.67 -0.39 15.10
C THR A 139 -15.09 -0.84 13.74
N GLN A 140 -14.08 -0.14 13.20
CA GLN A 140 -13.54 -0.44 11.87
C GLN A 140 -12.20 -1.19 11.96
N ASP A 141 -12.23 -2.50 11.69
CA ASP A 141 -11.01 -3.26 11.41
C ASP A 141 -10.45 -2.83 10.05
N VAL A 142 -9.41 -2.00 10.05
CA VAL A 142 -8.70 -1.53 8.85
C VAL A 142 -7.44 -2.33 8.56
N ASP A 143 -7.10 -3.26 9.44
CA ASP A 143 -5.97 -4.17 9.31
C ASP A 143 -6.41 -5.51 8.64
N GLY A 144 -5.52 -6.45 8.50
CA GLY A 144 -5.84 -7.75 7.89
C GLY A 144 -6.16 -7.66 6.39
N ARG A 145 -5.25 -7.05 5.62
CA ARG A 145 -5.30 -7.06 4.15
C ARG A 145 -4.35 -8.11 3.61
N ASP A 146 -4.84 -8.81 2.60
CA ASP A 146 -3.99 -9.63 1.75
C ASP A 146 -3.13 -8.74 0.83
N GLU A 147 -2.20 -9.36 0.11
CA GLU A 147 -1.53 -8.72 -1.00
C GLU A 147 -2.57 -8.23 -2.03
N THR A 148 -2.33 -7.08 -2.63
CA THR A 148 -3.28 -6.38 -3.48
C THR A 148 -4.51 -5.77 -2.77
N GLY A 149 -4.64 -5.93 -1.46
CA GLY A 149 -5.66 -5.23 -0.67
C GLY A 149 -5.35 -3.74 -0.54
N PHE A 150 -6.40 -2.93 -0.39
CA PHE A 150 -6.24 -1.49 -0.22
C PHE A 150 -7.34 -0.88 0.65
N VAL A 151 -7.07 0.33 1.11
CA VAL A 151 -8.02 1.12 1.90
C VAL A 151 -8.27 2.44 1.18
N VAL A 152 -9.52 2.83 1.08
CA VAL A 152 -9.93 4.16 0.64
C VAL A 152 -9.92 5.08 1.84
N LEU A 153 -9.08 6.10 1.79
CA LEU A 153 -8.94 7.09 2.84
C LEU A 153 -9.55 8.42 2.41
N GLU A 154 -10.19 9.10 3.32
CA GLU A 154 -10.69 10.46 3.14
C GLU A 154 -10.10 11.37 4.21
N ARG A 155 -9.84 12.61 3.83
CA ARG A 155 -9.44 13.66 4.77
C ARG A 155 -10.64 14.54 5.08
N VAL A 156 -10.99 14.64 6.35
CA VAL A 156 -12.09 15.46 6.82
C VAL A 156 -11.61 16.25 8.04
N GLU A 157 -11.57 17.58 7.92
CA GLU A 157 -11.23 18.49 9.02
C GLU A 157 -9.90 18.13 9.75
N GLY A 158 -8.86 17.79 8.98
CA GLY A 158 -7.54 17.42 9.51
C GLY A 158 -7.45 15.99 10.06
N LYS A 159 -8.52 15.20 9.91
CA LYS A 159 -8.55 13.78 10.22
C LYS A 159 -8.35 12.93 8.96
N VAL A 160 -7.79 11.74 9.15
CA VAL A 160 -7.67 10.70 8.12
C VAL A 160 -8.65 9.59 8.46
N ILE A 161 -9.69 9.44 7.64
CA ILE A 161 -10.78 8.49 7.89
C ILE A 161 -10.73 7.38 6.85
N ALA A 162 -10.78 6.12 7.29
CA ALA A 162 -10.96 4.99 6.39
C ALA A 162 -12.44 4.87 5.99
N ARG A 163 -12.73 4.94 4.70
CA ARG A 163 -14.08 4.81 4.16
C ARG A 163 -14.43 3.38 3.76
N HIS A 164 -13.49 2.73 3.10
CA HIS A 164 -13.65 1.34 2.68
C HIS A 164 -12.33 0.60 2.80
N LYS A 165 -12.41 -0.67 3.18
CA LYS A 165 -11.33 -1.63 3.15
C LYS A 165 -11.68 -2.75 2.18
N PHE A 166 -10.80 -2.98 1.23
CA PHE A 166 -10.84 -4.16 0.39
C PHE A 166 -9.69 -5.07 0.79
N THR A 167 -10.02 -6.25 1.30
CA THR A 167 -9.02 -7.21 1.82
C THR A 167 -8.09 -7.71 0.72
N SER A 168 -8.61 -7.77 -0.53
CA SER A 168 -7.84 -8.13 -1.72
C SER A 168 -8.45 -7.44 -2.94
N PHE A 169 -7.73 -7.43 -4.06
CA PHE A 169 -8.28 -6.96 -5.34
C PHE A 169 -9.50 -7.79 -5.77
N LYS A 170 -9.51 -9.10 -5.52
CA LYS A 170 -10.67 -9.95 -5.78
C LYS A 170 -11.90 -9.50 -4.98
N ASN A 171 -11.74 -9.14 -3.72
CA ASN A 171 -12.82 -8.61 -2.89
C ASN A 171 -13.38 -7.30 -3.47
N PHE A 172 -12.50 -6.41 -3.95
CA PHE A 172 -12.92 -5.18 -4.64
C PHE A 172 -13.73 -5.46 -5.91
N VAL A 173 -13.26 -6.36 -6.78
CA VAL A 173 -13.98 -6.72 -8.01
C VAL A 173 -15.35 -7.32 -7.70
N ASN A 174 -15.44 -8.21 -6.71
CA ASN A 174 -16.72 -8.80 -6.31
C ASN A 174 -17.70 -7.71 -5.81
N ALA A 175 -17.23 -6.77 -4.99
CA ALA A 175 -18.07 -5.68 -4.51
C ALA A 175 -18.63 -4.81 -5.64
N ILE A 176 -17.88 -4.62 -6.74
CA ILE A 176 -18.36 -3.90 -7.92
C ILE A 176 -19.43 -4.68 -8.66
N LEU A 177 -19.24 -6.00 -8.80
CA LEU A 177 -20.18 -6.86 -9.56
C LEU A 177 -21.50 -7.04 -8.82
N GLU A 178 -21.54 -6.87 -7.50
CA GLU A 178 -22.74 -6.95 -6.67
C GLU A 178 -23.57 -5.65 -6.68
N VAL A 179 -23.02 -4.54 -7.20
CA VAL A 179 -23.77 -3.28 -7.33
C VAL A 179 -24.73 -3.41 -8.51
N PRO A 180 -26.06 -3.29 -8.32
CA PRO A 180 -27.01 -3.31 -9.42
C PRO A 180 -26.69 -2.17 -10.39
N LEU A 181 -26.56 -2.48 -11.66
CA LEU A 181 -26.48 -1.47 -12.72
C LEU A 181 -27.84 -0.76 -12.78
N THR A 182 -27.93 0.45 -12.21
CA THR A 182 -29.11 1.32 -12.27
C THR A 182 -29.10 2.13 -13.55
#